data_386ca6f5e05ff6941653fe2fafef3e61
#
_entry.id   386ca6f5e05ff6941653fe2fafef3e61
#
_cell.length_a   1.000
_cell.length_b   1.000
_cell.length_c   1.000
_cell.angle_alpha   90.00
_cell.angle_beta   90.00
_cell.angle_gamma   90.00
#
_symmetry.space_group_name_H-M   'P 1'
#
loop_
_entity.id
_entity.type
_entity.pdbx_description
1 polymer ?
#
loop_
_entity_poly.entity_id
_entity_poly.type
_entity_poly.pdbx_seq_one_letter_code
_entity_poly.pdbx_strand_id
1 'polypeptide(L)'
;MVEEITVISARRAGTTATWDQLNKYFGLMQMPIIISRYWNMVHGAKSEDVKKDLEGIQTMQVLAENMAFFLKCKEAGLNAGVQFPEQQPFVFTNFIRD
;
A
#
# COMPACT_ATOMS: atom_id res chain seq x y z
N MET A 1 3.39 -10.17 -9.64
CA MET A 1 3.16 -9.55 -8.31
C MET A 1 3.46 -8.06 -8.40
N VAL A 2 2.48 -7.23 -8.08
CA VAL A 2 2.55 -5.78 -8.24
C VAL A 2 2.44 -5.13 -6.87
N GLU A 3 3.35 -4.20 -6.56
CA GLU A 3 3.33 -3.40 -5.32
C GLU A 3 2.19 -2.37 -5.39
N GLU A 4 1.67 -2.01 -4.24
CA GLU A 4 0.54 -1.10 -4.11
C GLU A 4 0.84 0.01 -3.11
N ILE A 5 0.35 1.20 -3.43
CA ILE A 5 0.27 2.33 -2.50
C ILE A 5 -1.17 2.81 -2.45
N THR A 6 -1.73 2.88 -1.26
CA THR A 6 -2.98 3.59 -0.99
C THR A 6 -2.66 4.88 -0.26
N VAL A 7 -3.16 6.00 -0.76
CA VAL A 7 -3.05 7.31 -0.12
C VAL A 7 -4.46 7.85 0.10
N ILE A 8 -4.73 8.30 1.31
CA ILE A 8 -6.04 8.82 1.71
C ILE A 8 -5.90 10.29 2.11
N SER A 9 -6.86 11.08 1.68
CA SER A 9 -6.97 12.47 2.09
C SER A 9 -8.33 12.74 2.71
N ALA A 10 -8.36 13.53 3.76
CA ALA A 10 -9.59 13.99 4.38
C ALA A 10 -9.41 15.36 5.01
N ARG A 11 -10.54 16.05 5.18
CA ARG A 11 -10.55 17.33 5.88
C ARG A 11 -10.25 17.16 7.37
N ARG A 12 -10.75 16.09 8.00
CA ARG A 12 -10.68 15.88 9.45
C ARG A 12 -10.29 14.48 9.85
N ALA A 13 -11.14 13.50 9.54
CA ALA A 13 -11.07 12.17 10.11
C ALA A 13 -11.52 11.10 9.10
N GLY A 14 -11.37 9.84 9.47
CA GLY A 14 -11.78 8.70 8.67
C GLY A 14 -10.66 8.14 7.78
N THR A 15 -9.51 8.76 7.74
CA THR A 15 -8.39 8.34 6.88
C THR A 15 -7.86 6.96 7.25
N THR A 16 -7.64 6.69 8.54
CA THR A 16 -7.11 5.39 9.00
C THR A 16 -8.07 4.26 8.68
N ALA A 17 -9.36 4.40 8.97
CA ALA A 17 -10.37 3.39 8.68
C ALA A 17 -10.49 3.14 7.17
N THR A 18 -10.46 4.17 6.36
CA THR A 18 -10.52 4.06 4.89
C THR A 18 -9.28 3.34 4.36
N TRP A 19 -8.10 3.70 4.83
CA TRP A 19 -6.84 3.07 4.44
C TRP A 19 -6.84 1.58 4.79
N ASP A 20 -7.27 1.21 5.99
CA ASP A 20 -7.38 -0.18 6.43
C ASP A 20 -8.30 -1.00 5.51
N GLN A 21 -9.46 -0.46 5.18
CA GLN A 21 -10.43 -1.16 4.35
C GLN A 21 -9.94 -1.36 2.92
N LEU A 22 -9.35 -0.34 2.31
CA LEU A 22 -8.82 -0.44 0.96
C LEU A 22 -7.65 -1.43 0.88
N ASN A 23 -6.76 -1.42 1.86
CA ASN A 23 -5.61 -2.32 1.87
C ASN A 23 -6.01 -3.79 2.01
N LYS A 24 -7.17 -4.10 2.59
CA LYS A 24 -7.69 -5.47 2.62
C LYS A 24 -7.94 -6.02 1.22
N TYR A 25 -8.49 -5.21 0.32
CA TYR A 25 -8.71 -5.64 -1.06
C TYR A 25 -7.39 -5.94 -1.78
N PHE A 26 -6.41 -5.07 -1.62
CA PHE A 26 -5.10 -5.26 -2.24
C PHE A 26 -4.34 -6.43 -1.63
N GLY A 27 -4.42 -6.61 -0.30
CA GLY A 27 -3.83 -7.76 0.38
C GLY A 27 -4.41 -9.08 -0.10
N LEU A 28 -5.73 -9.14 -0.31
CA LEU A 28 -6.39 -10.32 -0.85
C LEU A 28 -5.89 -10.67 -2.26
N MET A 29 -5.50 -9.67 -3.03
CA MET A 29 -4.96 -9.84 -4.38
C MET A 29 -3.46 -10.14 -4.38
N GLN A 30 -2.86 -10.41 -3.23
CA GLN A 30 -1.43 -10.67 -3.09
C GLN A 30 -0.54 -9.52 -3.57
N MET A 31 -1.00 -8.30 -3.39
CA MET A 31 -0.23 -7.10 -3.72
C MET A 31 0.53 -6.63 -2.48
N PRO A 32 1.87 -6.62 -2.50
CA PRO A 32 2.64 -6.06 -1.39
C PRO A 32 2.30 -4.59 -1.18
N ILE A 33 1.94 -4.26 0.06
CA ILE A 33 1.54 -2.90 0.43
C ILE A 33 2.75 -2.14 0.93
N ILE A 34 3.09 -1.07 0.24
CA ILE A 34 4.22 -0.23 0.62
C ILE A 34 3.76 0.81 1.62
N ILE A 35 4.51 0.94 2.68
CA ILE A 35 4.22 1.82 3.80
C ILE A 35 5.25 2.93 3.93
N SER A 36 4.88 4.00 4.63
CA SER A 36 5.74 5.09 5.01
C SER A 36 6.14 4.95 6.50
N ARG A 37 6.54 6.05 7.11
CA ARG A 37 6.81 6.13 8.55
C ARG A 37 5.54 6.28 9.39
N TYR A 38 4.40 6.57 8.76
CA TYR A 38 3.07 6.68 9.34
C TYR A 38 2.05 6.17 8.34
N TRP A 39 0.78 6.11 8.69
CA TRP A 39 -0.27 5.72 7.77
C TRP A 39 -0.31 6.71 6.60
N ASN A 40 -0.58 6.21 5.40
CA ASN A 40 -0.45 6.96 4.16
C ASN A 40 -1.58 7.96 3.98
N MET A 41 -1.51 9.08 4.67
CA MET A 41 -2.54 10.10 4.64
C MET A 41 -1.97 11.51 4.61
N VAL A 42 -2.76 12.41 4.03
CA VAL A 42 -2.58 13.85 4.09
C VAL A 42 -3.92 14.49 4.40
N HIS A 43 -3.92 15.65 5.01
CA HIS A 43 -5.14 16.34 5.42
C HIS A 43 -5.26 17.70 4.75
N GLY A 44 -6.50 18.09 4.42
CA GLY A 44 -6.82 19.38 3.85
C GLY A 44 -8.24 19.42 3.34
N ALA A 45 -8.89 20.57 3.42
CA ALA A 45 -10.21 20.79 2.84
C ALA A 45 -10.13 21.03 1.34
N LYS A 46 -9.01 21.53 0.87
CA LYS A 46 -8.70 21.81 -0.54
C LYS A 46 -7.20 21.70 -0.76
N SER A 47 -6.77 21.73 -2.02
CA SER A 47 -5.38 21.46 -2.40
C SER A 47 -4.36 22.38 -1.72
N GLU A 48 -4.71 23.64 -1.52
CA GLU A 48 -3.81 24.59 -0.85
C GLU A 48 -3.57 24.25 0.63
N ASP A 49 -4.55 23.63 1.27
CA ASP A 49 -4.43 23.24 2.69
C ASP A 49 -3.52 22.04 2.87
N VAL A 50 -3.48 21.14 1.90
CA VAL A 50 -2.61 19.95 1.93
C VAL A 50 -1.15 20.35 2.06
N LYS A 51 -0.73 21.44 1.42
CA LYS A 51 0.63 21.98 1.50
C LYS A 51 1.02 22.45 2.89
N LYS A 52 0.05 22.71 3.76
CA LYS A 52 0.26 23.12 5.15
C LYS A 52 0.41 21.91 6.10
N ASP A 53 0.00 20.74 5.66
CA ASP A 53 0.18 19.49 6.40
C ASP A 53 1.60 18.96 6.19
N LEU A 54 2.55 19.55 6.90
CA LEU A 54 3.98 19.24 6.73
C LEU A 54 4.30 17.80 7.09
N GLU A 55 3.65 17.24 8.09
CA GLU A 55 3.80 15.82 8.47
C GLU A 55 3.26 14.91 7.36
N GLY A 56 2.09 15.22 6.81
CA GLY A 56 1.52 14.47 5.70
C GLY A 56 2.40 14.52 4.44
N ILE A 57 2.92 15.70 4.11
CA ILE A 57 3.86 15.85 2.98
C ILE A 57 5.12 15.00 3.20
N GLN A 58 5.71 15.05 4.40
CA GLN A 58 6.87 14.21 4.71
C GLN A 58 6.53 12.72 4.61
N THR A 59 5.36 12.34 5.08
CA THR A 59 4.86 10.95 4.96
C THR A 59 4.80 10.52 3.51
N MET A 60 4.33 11.38 2.61
CA MET A 60 4.28 11.10 1.17
C MET A 60 5.67 11.00 0.54
N GLN A 61 6.60 11.84 0.96
CA GLN A 61 7.98 11.80 0.47
C GLN A 61 8.67 10.48 0.86
N VAL A 62 8.57 10.08 2.12
CA VAL A 62 9.11 8.81 2.61
C VAL A 62 8.45 7.62 1.91
N LEU A 63 7.14 7.69 1.69
CA LEU A 63 6.41 6.66 0.95
C LEU A 63 6.96 6.48 -0.47
N ALA A 64 7.20 7.58 -1.17
CA ALA A 64 7.76 7.55 -2.53
C ALA A 64 9.16 6.94 -2.55
N GLU A 65 10.00 7.29 -1.58
CA GLU A 65 11.34 6.71 -1.45
C GLU A 65 11.28 5.21 -1.17
N ASN A 66 10.40 4.78 -0.28
CA ASN A 66 10.19 3.36 0.03
C ASN A 66 9.71 2.58 -1.19
N MET A 67 8.74 3.12 -1.93
CA MET A 67 8.25 2.48 -3.16
C MET A 67 9.38 2.36 -4.18
N ALA A 68 10.16 3.41 -4.39
CA ALA A 68 11.28 3.39 -5.31
C ALA A 68 12.31 2.31 -4.92
N PHE A 69 12.59 2.19 -3.63
CA PHE A 69 13.49 1.14 -3.12
C PHE A 69 12.98 -0.26 -3.45
N PHE A 70 11.72 -0.56 -3.14
CA PHE A 70 11.16 -1.89 -3.41
C PHE A 70 11.09 -2.21 -4.90
N LEU A 71 10.73 -1.23 -5.74
CA LEU A 71 10.72 -1.42 -7.19
C LEU A 71 12.11 -1.72 -7.74
N LYS A 72 13.15 -1.03 -7.27
CA LYS A 72 14.53 -1.29 -7.67
C LYS A 72 14.99 -2.67 -7.21
N CYS A 73 14.65 -3.08 -5.99
CA CYS A 73 14.98 -4.42 -5.49
C CYS A 73 14.31 -5.51 -6.32
N LYS A 74 13.04 -5.32 -6.67
CA LYS A 74 12.31 -6.27 -7.52
C LYS A 74 12.96 -6.38 -8.90
N GLU A 75 13.26 -5.27 -9.54
CA GLU A 75 13.93 -5.24 -10.83
C GLU A 75 15.28 -5.96 -10.79
N ALA A 76 16.10 -5.65 -9.78
CA ALA A 76 17.40 -6.28 -9.61
C ALA A 76 17.26 -7.79 -9.36
N GLY A 77 16.31 -8.21 -8.57
CA GLY A 77 16.03 -9.62 -8.32
C GLY A 77 15.63 -10.37 -9.59
N LEU A 78 14.69 -9.81 -10.35
CA LEU A 78 14.23 -10.41 -11.61
C LEU A 78 15.39 -10.51 -12.63
N ASN A 79 16.19 -9.49 -12.74
CA ASN A 79 17.37 -9.49 -13.61
C ASN A 79 18.43 -10.52 -13.19
N ALA A 80 18.51 -10.84 -11.90
CA ALA A 80 19.39 -11.86 -11.35
C ALA A 80 18.81 -13.30 -11.42
N GLY A 81 17.59 -13.46 -11.93
CA GLY A 81 16.97 -14.75 -12.12
C GLY A 81 15.99 -15.18 -11.00
N VAL A 82 15.72 -14.30 -10.03
CA VAL A 82 14.66 -14.56 -9.04
C VAL A 82 13.32 -14.56 -9.75
N GLN A 83 12.51 -15.58 -9.49
CA GLN A 83 11.20 -15.74 -10.12
C GLN A 83 10.09 -15.47 -9.12
N PHE A 84 8.94 -15.02 -9.63
CA PHE A 84 7.73 -14.93 -8.81
C PHE A 84 7.31 -16.32 -8.33
N PRO A 85 6.73 -16.43 -7.12
CA PRO A 85 6.19 -17.69 -6.62
C PRO A 85 5.14 -18.27 -7.56
N GLU A 86 5.21 -19.57 -7.77
CA GLU A 86 4.18 -20.29 -8.50
C GLU A 86 2.91 -20.36 -7.64
N GLN A 87 1.76 -20.09 -8.26
CA GLN A 87 0.49 -20.10 -7.55
C GLN A 87 -0.03 -21.53 -7.42
N GLN A 88 -0.36 -21.92 -6.19
CA GLN A 88 -0.97 -23.21 -5.91
C GLN A 88 -2.47 -23.17 -6.28
N PRO A 89 -3.06 -24.31 -6.66
CA PRO A 89 -4.51 -24.43 -6.79
C PRO A 89 -5.19 -24.09 -5.45
N PHE A 90 -6.37 -23.48 -5.51
CA PHE A 90 -7.13 -23.16 -4.31
C PHE A 90 -7.57 -24.43 -3.58
N VAL A 91 -7.45 -24.40 -2.25
CA VAL A 91 -8.05 -25.38 -1.35
C VAL A 91 -9.01 -24.63 -0.45
N PHE A 92 -10.27 -25.03 -0.49
CA PHE A 92 -11.32 -24.35 0.29
C PHE A 92 -11.68 -25.17 1.50
N THR A 93 -11.67 -24.54 2.66
CA THR A 93 -12.14 -25.12 3.90
C THR A 93 -13.64 -24.88 4.05
N ASN A 94 -14.39 -25.94 4.33
CA ASN A 94 -15.82 -25.84 4.62
C ASN A 94 -16.18 -26.82 5.73
N PHE A 95 -16.45 -26.30 6.93
CA PHE A 95 -16.84 -27.08 8.09
C PHE A 95 -18.37 -27.19 8.26
N ILE A 96 -19.15 -26.62 7.35
CA ILE A 96 -20.61 -26.53 7.47
C ILE A 96 -21.30 -27.76 6.87
N ARG A 97 -20.68 -28.38 5.89
CA ARG A 97 -21.20 -29.56 5.20
C ARG A 97 -20.09 -30.48 4.70
N ASP A 98 -20.47 -31.71 4.56
CA ASP A 98 -19.57 -32.78 4.13
C ASP A 98 -19.23 -32.69 2.64
#